data_f895c8c16a087f9426e3db787ee5884c
#
_entry.id   f895c8c16a087f9426e3db787ee5884c
#
_cell.length_a   1.000
_cell.length_b   1.000
_cell.length_c   1.000
_cell.angle_alpha   90.00
_cell.angle_beta   90.00
_cell.angle_gamma   90.00
#
_symmetry.space_group_name_H-M   'P 1'
#
loop_
_entity.id
_entity.type
_entity.pdbx_description
1 polymer ?
#
loop_
_entity_poly.entity_id
_entity_poly.type
_entity_poly.pdbx_seq_one_letter_code
_entity_poly.pdbx_strand_id
1 'polypeptide(L)'
;MDTKRLRTFLEFSRSGSMREVADLLGTTTSTVSQQIAALAREAGTALLEPSGRGVRLTPAGRRLADHAVTILAAVDAARAGHHSPEA
;
A
#
# COMPACT_ATOMS: atom_id res chain seq x y z
N MET A 1 4.56 0.03 -11.44
CA MET A 1 3.93 -0.31 -10.15
C MET A 1 2.53 0.29 -10.10
N ASP A 2 1.57 -0.50 -9.69
CA ASP A 2 0.19 -0.05 -9.62
C ASP A 2 -0.01 0.81 -8.38
N THR A 3 -0.36 2.07 -8.56
CA THR A 3 -0.51 2.99 -7.43
C THR A 3 -1.71 2.65 -6.55
N LYS A 4 -2.73 2.01 -7.12
CA LYS A 4 -3.87 1.57 -6.33
C LYS A 4 -3.48 0.47 -5.36
N ARG A 5 -2.69 -0.49 -5.82
CA ARG A 5 -2.16 -1.56 -4.96
C ARG A 5 -1.22 -0.99 -3.90
N LEU A 6 -0.40 -0.02 -4.29
CA LEU A 6 0.52 0.61 -3.37
C LEU A 6 -0.23 1.35 -2.27
N ARG A 7 -1.34 2.01 -2.62
CA ARG A 7 -2.17 2.71 -1.65
C ARG A 7 -2.80 1.73 -0.67
N THR A 8 -3.31 0.61 -1.18
CA THR A 8 -3.87 -0.45 -0.34
C THR A 8 -2.81 -0.96 0.65
N PHE A 9 -1.60 -1.17 0.16
CA PHE A 9 -0.51 -1.64 1.00
C PHE A 9 -0.14 -0.62 2.07
N LEU A 10 -0.08 0.66 1.70
CA LEU A 10 0.22 1.72 2.66
C LEU A 10 -0.83 1.78 3.76
N GLU A 11 -2.11 1.66 3.41
CA GLU A 11 -3.16 1.64 4.42
C GLU A 11 -3.00 0.45 5.36
N PHE A 12 -2.64 -0.72 4.83
CA PHE A 12 -2.39 -1.86 5.68
C PHE A 12 -1.21 -1.61 6.61
N SER A 13 -0.16 -0.97 6.13
CA SER A 13 1.02 -0.69 6.94
C SER A 13 0.68 0.22 8.13
N ARG A 14 -0.35 1.03 7.98
CA ARG A 14 -0.78 1.95 9.05
C ARG A 14 -1.70 1.30 10.06
N SER A 15 -2.62 0.46 9.60
CA SER A 15 -3.63 -0.12 10.48
C SER A 15 -3.25 -1.49 11.03
N GLY A 16 -2.49 -2.25 10.25
CA GLY A 16 -2.17 -3.63 10.61
C GLY A 16 -3.34 -4.58 10.49
N SER A 17 -4.46 -4.15 9.92
CA SER A 17 -5.67 -4.94 9.85
C SER A 17 -6.22 -4.97 8.43
N MET A 18 -6.30 -6.16 7.86
CA MET A 18 -6.91 -6.35 6.54
C MET A 18 -8.37 -5.92 6.55
N ARG A 19 -9.07 -6.18 7.65
CA ARG A 19 -10.47 -5.82 7.77
C ARG A 19 -10.66 -4.30 7.77
N GLU A 20 -9.83 -3.59 8.53
CA GLU A 20 -9.94 -2.14 8.55
C GLU A 20 -9.64 -1.53 7.18
N VAL A 21 -8.66 -2.09 6.50
CA VAL A 21 -8.34 -1.60 5.14
C VAL A 21 -9.50 -1.87 4.19
N ALA A 22 -10.09 -3.07 4.27
CA ALA A 22 -11.23 -3.41 3.43
C ALA A 22 -12.40 -2.47 3.68
N ASP A 23 -12.68 -2.17 4.94
CA ASP A 23 -13.76 -1.25 5.31
C ASP A 23 -13.45 0.15 4.80
N LEU A 24 -12.23 0.62 4.99
CA LEU A 24 -11.83 1.95 4.55
C LEU A 24 -11.95 2.12 3.05
N LEU A 25 -11.56 1.10 2.29
CA LEU A 25 -11.54 1.18 0.84
C LEU A 25 -12.82 0.69 0.18
N GLY A 26 -13.79 0.26 0.97
CA GLY A 26 -15.08 -0.20 0.44
C GLY A 26 -14.96 -1.51 -0.34
N THR A 27 -14.13 -2.42 0.12
CA THR A 27 -13.91 -3.68 -0.56
C THR A 27 -13.88 -4.83 0.44
N THR A 28 -13.34 -5.99 0.06
CA THR A 28 -13.29 -7.18 0.89
C THR A 28 -11.87 -7.47 1.33
N THR A 29 -11.71 -8.23 2.41
CA THR A 29 -10.39 -8.65 2.86
C THR A 29 -9.68 -9.50 1.81
N SER A 30 -10.43 -10.31 1.08
CA SER A 30 -9.87 -11.08 -0.04
C SER A 30 -9.23 -10.19 -1.08
N THR A 31 -9.92 -9.13 -1.46
CA THR A 31 -9.39 -8.20 -2.46
C THR A 31 -8.15 -7.49 -1.93
N VAL A 32 -8.17 -7.03 -0.69
CA VAL A 32 -7.01 -6.39 -0.07
C VAL A 32 -5.81 -7.35 -0.10
N SER A 33 -6.02 -8.60 0.33
CA SER A 33 -4.97 -9.60 0.36
C SER A 33 -4.41 -9.87 -1.03
N GLN A 34 -5.28 -9.97 -2.04
CA GLN A 34 -4.87 -10.20 -3.42
C GLN A 34 -4.07 -9.03 -3.99
N GLN A 35 -4.46 -7.82 -3.66
CA GLN A 35 -3.73 -6.64 -4.12
C GLN A 35 -2.31 -6.58 -3.53
N ILE A 36 -2.19 -6.90 -2.25
CA ILE A 36 -0.88 -6.91 -1.61
C ILE A 36 -0.03 -8.06 -2.15
N ALA A 37 -0.63 -9.22 -2.39
CA ALA A 37 0.08 -10.36 -2.98
C ALA A 37 0.58 -10.02 -4.39
N ALA A 38 -0.23 -9.32 -5.17
CA ALA A 38 0.18 -8.90 -6.51
C ALA A 38 1.34 -7.90 -6.43
N LEU A 39 1.28 -6.99 -5.48
CA LEU A 39 2.37 -6.03 -5.27
C LEU A 39 3.67 -6.74 -4.86
N ALA A 40 3.57 -7.76 -4.02
CA ALA A 40 4.73 -8.55 -3.62
C ALA A 40 5.36 -9.27 -4.81
N ARG A 41 4.53 -9.83 -5.69
CA ARG A 41 5.03 -10.46 -6.92
C ARG A 41 5.75 -9.45 -7.80
N GLU A 42 5.20 -8.28 -7.94
CA GLU A 42 5.82 -7.21 -8.71
C GLU A 42 7.15 -6.77 -8.10
N ALA A 43 7.19 -6.67 -6.79
CA ALA A 43 8.41 -6.28 -6.07
C ALA A 43 9.45 -7.40 -6.04
N GLY A 44 9.04 -8.63 -6.30
CA GLY A 44 9.95 -9.77 -6.30
C GLY A 44 10.35 -10.24 -4.91
N THR A 45 9.59 -9.87 -3.88
CA THR A 45 9.92 -10.25 -2.51
C THR A 45 8.66 -10.25 -1.66
N ALA A 46 8.68 -11.02 -0.59
CA ALA A 46 7.55 -11.05 0.34
C ALA A 46 7.46 -9.71 1.08
N LEU A 47 6.26 -9.17 1.13
CA LEU A 47 5.99 -7.91 1.83
C LEU A 47 5.31 -8.16 3.18
N LEU A 48 4.69 -9.32 3.32
CA LEU A 48 4.04 -9.74 4.55
C LEU A 48 4.59 -11.11 4.98
N GLU A 49 4.56 -11.35 6.27
CA GLU A 49 4.94 -12.65 6.83
C GLU A 49 3.98 -13.00 7.97
N PRO A 50 3.79 -14.29 8.26
CA PRO A 50 2.92 -14.68 9.36
C PRO A 50 3.42 -14.14 10.70
N SER A 51 2.47 -13.76 11.54
CA SER A 51 2.76 -13.26 12.88
C SER A 51 1.59 -13.61 13.78
N GLY A 52 1.76 -14.57 14.66
CA GLY A 52 0.65 -15.04 15.48
C GLY A 52 -0.46 -15.57 14.60
N ARG A 53 -1.66 -15.05 14.78
CA ARG A 53 -2.81 -15.42 13.95
C ARG A 53 -3.00 -14.49 12.77
N GLY A 54 -2.16 -13.50 12.63
CA GLY A 54 -2.28 -12.54 11.56
C GLY A 54 -1.02 -12.47 10.74
N VAL A 55 -0.76 -11.30 10.21
CA VAL A 55 0.41 -11.02 9.37
C VAL A 55 1.03 -9.71 9.79
N ARG A 56 2.30 -9.57 9.48
CA ARG A 56 3.03 -8.33 9.70
C ARG A 56 3.90 -8.03 8.49
N LEU A 57 4.40 -6.82 8.40
CA LEU A 57 5.31 -6.46 7.33
C LEU A 57 6.66 -7.14 7.51
N THR A 58 7.22 -7.59 6.39
CA THR A 58 8.62 -7.99 6.34
C THR A 58 9.49 -6.72 6.38
N PRO A 59 10.80 -6.84 6.59
CA PRO A 59 11.68 -5.68 6.43
C PRO A 59 11.55 -5.02 5.06
N ALA A 60 11.41 -5.82 4.00
CA ALA A 60 11.18 -5.28 2.66
C ALA A 60 9.85 -4.54 2.59
N GLY A 61 8.82 -5.08 3.25
CA GLY A 61 7.51 -4.42 3.32
C GLY A 61 7.59 -3.06 4.02
N ARG A 62 8.37 -2.99 5.10
CA ARG A 62 8.55 -1.71 5.81
C ARG A 62 9.22 -0.68 4.94
N ARG A 63 10.25 -1.08 4.20
CA ARG A 63 10.95 -0.17 3.30
C ARG A 63 10.02 0.32 2.20
N LEU A 64 9.22 -0.59 1.63
CA LEU A 64 8.28 -0.18 0.59
C LEU A 64 7.23 0.76 1.15
N ALA A 65 6.71 0.50 2.35
CA ALA A 65 5.73 1.38 2.97
C ALA A 65 6.28 2.79 3.17
N ASP A 66 7.54 2.90 3.57
CA ASP A 66 8.18 4.21 3.72
C ASP A 66 8.27 4.93 2.38
N HIS A 67 8.66 4.22 1.33
CA HIS A 67 8.71 4.82 0.00
C HIS A 67 7.32 5.13 -0.55
N ALA A 68 6.32 4.34 -0.18
CA ALA A 68 4.95 4.54 -0.67
C ALA A 68 4.41 5.91 -0.31
N VAL A 69 4.76 6.43 0.85
CA VAL A 69 4.33 7.77 1.26
C VAL A 69 4.81 8.80 0.25
N THR A 70 6.08 8.75 -0.10
CA THR A 70 6.67 9.68 -1.06
C THR A 70 6.13 9.48 -2.47
N ILE A 71 6.02 8.22 -2.89
CA ILE A 71 5.55 7.90 -4.23
C ILE A 71 4.11 8.39 -4.42
N LEU A 72 3.25 8.08 -3.46
CA LEU A 72 1.84 8.45 -3.56
C LEU A 72 1.64 9.96 -3.44
N ALA A 73 2.44 10.62 -2.63
CA ALA A 73 2.40 12.07 -2.55
C ALA A 73 2.78 12.69 -3.89
N ALA A 74 3.79 12.13 -4.57
CA ALA A 74 4.20 12.62 -5.88
C ALA A 74 3.10 12.39 -6.93
N VAL A 75 2.45 11.24 -6.88
CA VAL A 75 1.34 10.94 -7.79
C VAL A 75 0.19 11.91 -7.55
N ASP A 76 -0.17 12.12 -6.30
CA ASP A 76 -1.26 13.02 -5.95
C ASP A 76 -0.94 14.46 -6.37
N ALA A 77 0.28 14.89 -6.20
CA ALA A 77 0.72 16.21 -6.62
C ALA A 77 0.65 16.36 -8.14
N ALA A 78 1.05 15.32 -8.86
CA ALA A 78 1.00 15.34 -10.32
C ALA A 78 -0.42 15.42 -10.84
N ARG A 79 -1.34 14.74 -10.18
CA ARG A 79 -2.75 14.76 -10.59
C ARG A 79 -3.42 16.07 -10.26
N ALA A 80 -3.15 16.59 -9.08
CA ALA A 80 -3.77 17.80 -8.65
C ALA A 80 -3.17 19.00 -9.29
N GLY A 81 -1.93 18.91 -9.48
CA GLY A 81 -1.18 20.06 -9.66
C GLY A 81 -1.01 20.58 -10.95
N HIS A 82 -1.73 20.11 -11.64
CA HIS A 82 -2.00 20.83 -12.68
C HIS A 82 -1.34 22.11 -12.68
N HIS A 83 -0.90 22.65 -11.73
CA HIS A 83 -0.30 23.89 -11.82
C HIS A 83 0.54 24.13 -10.68
N SER A 84 1.50 24.81 -10.92
CA SER A 84 2.30 25.35 -9.94
C SER A 84 1.95 26.77 -9.76
N PRO A 85 1.62 27.18 -8.61
CA PRO A 85 1.12 28.52 -8.40
C PRO A 85 2.09 29.57 -8.85
N GLU A 86 3.32 29.29 -8.76
CA GLU A 86 4.26 30.27 -9.09
C GLU A 86 4.69 30.17 -10.46
N ALA A 87 4.21 29.27 -11.11
CA ALA A 87 4.61 29.17 -12.48
C ALA A 87 4.19 30.37 -13.22
#